data_8e2b68e607b270233c87fe3941a7f0ec
#
_entry.id   8e2b68e607b270233c87fe3941a7f0ec
#
_cell.length_a   1.000
_cell.length_b   1.000
_cell.length_c   1.000
_cell.angle_alpha   90.00
_cell.angle_beta   90.00
_cell.angle_gamma   90.00
#
_symmetry.space_group_name_H-M   'P 1'
#
loop_
_entity.id
_entity.type
_entity.pdbx_description
1 polymer ?
#
loop_
_entity_poly.entity_id
_entity_poly.type
_entity_poly.pdbx_seq_one_letter_code
_entity_poly.pdbx_strand_id
1 'polypeptide(L)'
;PMPLTDLQHVPGATAAPADTQGFVFNHTMLRVKDAPRSLDFYTRVLGFRLLDARDFAEAKFSLYFLALLPEGTAVPDDDAARRLWMAGIPGVLELTHNHGTETQDGAVYHDGNSDPRGFGHICISVPDIHAACARFDSLGVPYQKRLEDGRMKHLAFIKDPDGYWVE
;
A
#
# COMPACT_ATOMS: atom_id res chain seq x y z
N PRO A 1 -26.17 2.54 6.46
CA PRO A 1 -25.14 1.71 7.10
C PRO A 1 -25.82 0.75 8.07
N MET A 2 -25.35 -0.51 8.08
CA MET A 2 -25.86 -1.55 8.97
C MET A 2 -25.31 -1.27 10.38
N PRO A 3 -26.14 -1.35 11.44
CA PRO A 3 -25.67 -1.25 12.82
C PRO A 3 -24.61 -2.32 13.13
N LEU A 4 -23.65 -2.01 14.02
CA LEU A 4 -22.57 -2.93 14.39
C LEU A 4 -23.12 -4.27 14.95
N THR A 5 -24.24 -4.21 15.68
CA THR A 5 -24.93 -5.39 16.22
C THR A 5 -25.43 -6.36 15.15
N ASP A 6 -25.69 -5.87 13.94
CA ASP A 6 -26.20 -6.68 12.84
C ASP A 6 -25.09 -7.32 12.01
N LEU A 7 -23.84 -6.87 12.17
CA LEU A 7 -22.68 -7.41 11.42
C LEU A 7 -22.43 -8.89 11.76
N GLN A 8 -22.79 -9.33 12.97
CA GLN A 8 -22.69 -10.73 13.36
C GLN A 8 -23.62 -11.68 12.59
N HIS A 9 -24.65 -11.11 11.94
CA HIS A 9 -25.64 -11.86 11.17
C HIS A 9 -25.39 -11.80 9.66
N VAL A 10 -24.30 -11.18 9.22
CA VAL A 10 -23.91 -11.20 7.80
C VAL A 10 -23.57 -12.64 7.42
N PRO A 11 -24.20 -13.22 6.39
CA PRO A 11 -23.94 -14.59 5.97
C PRO A 11 -22.44 -14.82 5.70
N GLY A 12 -21.86 -15.83 6.33
CA GLY A 12 -20.45 -16.16 6.24
C GLY A 12 -19.57 -15.49 7.30
N ALA A 13 -20.07 -14.44 8.00
CA ALA A 13 -19.33 -13.85 9.12
C ALA A 13 -19.48 -14.75 10.37
N THR A 14 -18.36 -15.00 11.05
CA THR A 14 -18.31 -15.76 12.32
C THR A 14 -17.49 -14.99 13.33
N ALA A 15 -17.68 -15.27 14.62
CA ALA A 15 -16.81 -14.73 15.65
C ALA A 15 -15.36 -15.23 15.44
N ALA A 16 -14.38 -14.37 15.71
CA ALA A 16 -12.97 -14.73 15.60
C ALA A 16 -12.64 -15.85 16.62
N PRO A 17 -12.02 -16.96 16.19
CA PRO A 17 -11.58 -18.01 17.09
C PRO A 17 -10.54 -17.49 18.09
N ALA A 18 -10.55 -18.04 19.32
CA ALA A 18 -9.63 -17.59 20.37
C ALA A 18 -8.15 -17.84 20.04
N ASP A 19 -7.86 -18.86 19.25
CA ASP A 19 -6.50 -19.23 18.82
C ASP A 19 -5.94 -18.34 17.69
N THR A 20 -6.73 -17.40 17.17
CA THR A 20 -6.27 -16.35 16.24
C THR A 20 -5.89 -15.06 16.96
N GLN A 21 -6.01 -14.99 18.27
CA GLN A 21 -5.56 -13.82 19.03
C GLN A 21 -4.06 -13.60 18.83
N GLY A 22 -3.68 -12.35 18.55
CA GLY A 22 -2.30 -11.97 18.24
C GLY A 22 -1.90 -12.09 16.77
N PHE A 23 -2.78 -12.58 15.89
CA PHE A 23 -2.55 -12.47 14.45
C PHE A 23 -2.58 -10.99 14.02
N VAL A 24 -1.62 -10.60 13.20
CA VAL A 24 -1.49 -9.23 12.69
C VAL A 24 -1.64 -9.28 11.17
N PHE A 25 -2.55 -8.48 10.63
CA PHE A 25 -2.58 -8.23 9.19
C PHE A 25 -1.38 -7.36 8.83
N ASN A 26 -0.23 -8.01 8.66
CA ASN A 26 1.08 -7.39 8.67
C ASN A 26 1.34 -6.59 7.40
N HIS A 27 1.35 -7.22 6.23
CA HIS A 27 1.71 -6.52 4.98
C HIS A 27 0.88 -6.94 3.78
N THR A 28 0.84 -6.04 2.81
CA THR A 28 0.39 -6.29 1.43
C THR A 28 1.59 -6.16 0.52
N MET A 29 1.76 -7.10 -0.41
CA MET A 29 2.84 -7.07 -1.40
C MET A 29 2.31 -6.59 -2.75
N LEU A 30 3.02 -5.63 -3.35
CA LEU A 30 2.82 -5.18 -4.73
C LEU A 30 4.09 -5.43 -5.53
N ARG A 31 3.93 -5.94 -6.75
CA ARG A 31 5.03 -5.99 -7.72
C ARG A 31 5.15 -4.65 -8.41
N VAL A 32 6.36 -4.11 -8.45
CA VAL A 32 6.67 -2.84 -9.08
C VAL A 32 7.66 -3.01 -10.23
N LYS A 33 7.42 -2.30 -11.33
CA LYS A 33 8.25 -2.36 -12.52
C LYS A 33 9.64 -1.75 -12.29
N ASP A 34 9.69 -0.63 -11.56
CA ASP A 34 10.89 0.20 -11.37
C ASP A 34 10.94 0.63 -9.89
N ALA A 35 11.83 0.00 -9.12
CA ALA A 35 11.92 0.24 -7.69
C ALA A 35 12.22 1.71 -7.32
N PRO A 36 13.19 2.42 -7.93
CA PRO A 36 13.42 3.84 -7.66
C PRO A 36 12.19 4.72 -7.85
N ARG A 37 11.42 4.51 -8.91
CA ARG A 37 10.19 5.28 -9.18
C ARG A 37 9.12 5.02 -8.14
N SER A 38 8.91 3.76 -7.77
CA SER A 38 7.92 3.39 -6.77
C SER A 38 8.33 3.84 -5.37
N LEU A 39 9.61 3.70 -5.02
CA LEU A 39 10.13 4.21 -3.74
C LEU A 39 9.96 5.74 -3.63
N ASP A 40 10.27 6.50 -4.69
CA ASP A 40 10.03 7.95 -4.70
C ASP A 40 8.55 8.28 -4.47
N PHE A 41 7.64 7.58 -5.16
CA PHE A 41 6.21 7.79 -4.98
C PHE A 41 5.76 7.50 -3.55
N TYR A 42 6.06 6.32 -3.02
CA TYR A 42 5.58 5.95 -1.69
C TYR A 42 6.25 6.75 -0.57
N THR A 43 7.51 7.16 -0.72
CA THR A 43 8.20 7.98 0.30
C THR A 43 7.91 9.47 0.16
N ARG A 44 8.28 10.08 -0.96
CA ARG A 44 8.16 11.53 -1.15
C ARG A 44 6.72 12.00 -1.32
N VAL A 45 5.90 11.25 -2.08
CA VAL A 45 4.52 11.67 -2.35
C VAL A 45 3.60 11.31 -1.19
N LEU A 46 3.65 10.05 -0.71
CA LEU A 46 2.72 9.52 0.29
C LEU A 46 3.25 9.54 1.72
N GLY A 47 4.54 9.77 1.94
CA GLY A 47 5.12 9.90 3.28
C GLY A 47 5.45 8.58 3.97
N PHE A 48 5.48 7.46 3.26
CA PHE A 48 5.97 6.20 3.83
C PHE A 48 7.44 6.31 4.21
N ARG A 49 7.81 5.61 5.26
CA ARG A 49 9.20 5.44 5.67
C ARG A 49 9.70 4.08 5.22
N LEU A 50 10.84 4.04 4.52
CA LEU A 50 11.50 2.78 4.18
C LEU A 50 12.08 2.18 5.45
N LEU A 51 11.73 0.93 5.73
CA LEU A 51 12.11 0.21 6.95
C LEU A 51 13.19 -0.84 6.70
N ASP A 52 13.12 -1.52 5.56
CA ASP A 52 14.07 -2.56 5.20
C ASP A 52 14.16 -2.69 3.67
N ALA A 53 15.33 -3.09 3.19
CA ALA A 53 15.57 -3.39 1.78
C ALA A 53 16.46 -4.62 1.68
N ARG A 54 16.05 -5.58 0.83
CA ARG A 54 16.75 -6.86 0.65
C ARG A 54 16.94 -7.15 -0.81
N ASP A 55 18.17 -7.48 -1.20
CA ASP A 55 18.48 -7.90 -2.56
C ASP A 55 18.74 -9.39 -2.63
N PHE A 56 18.12 -10.06 -3.58
CA PHE A 56 18.28 -11.48 -3.87
C PHE A 56 18.80 -11.63 -5.30
N ALA A 57 20.07 -11.26 -5.51
CA ALA A 57 20.68 -11.15 -6.82
C ALA A 57 20.59 -12.45 -7.64
N GLU A 58 20.82 -13.62 -7.02
CA GLU A 58 20.72 -14.92 -7.69
C GLU A 58 19.28 -15.25 -8.13
N ALA A 59 18.30 -14.87 -7.31
CA ALA A 59 16.87 -15.05 -7.61
C ALA A 59 16.28 -13.90 -8.45
N LYS A 60 17.08 -12.85 -8.73
CA LYS A 60 16.77 -11.70 -9.57
C LYS A 60 15.54 -10.93 -9.10
N PHE A 61 15.46 -10.64 -7.81
CA PHE A 61 14.45 -9.72 -7.26
C PHE A 61 14.98 -8.99 -6.03
N SER A 62 14.35 -7.87 -5.71
CA SER A 62 14.60 -7.11 -4.49
C SER A 62 13.27 -6.81 -3.79
N LEU A 63 13.31 -6.73 -2.45
CA LEU A 63 12.19 -6.41 -1.58
C LEU A 63 12.43 -5.10 -0.86
N TYR A 64 11.39 -4.30 -0.72
CA TYR A 64 11.39 -3.04 0.03
C TYR A 64 10.18 -3.00 0.94
N PHE A 65 10.41 -2.80 2.23
CA PHE A 65 9.34 -2.73 3.24
C PHE A 65 9.17 -1.30 3.72
N LEU A 66 7.96 -0.79 3.61
CA LEU A 66 7.64 0.59 3.95
C LEU A 66 6.41 0.63 4.88
N ALA A 67 6.33 1.66 5.72
CA ALA A 67 5.13 1.91 6.51
C ALA A 67 4.91 3.40 6.75
N LEU A 68 3.65 3.78 6.93
CA LEU A 68 3.27 5.09 7.49
C LEU A 68 3.41 4.99 9.01
N LEU A 69 4.32 5.76 9.58
CA LEU A 69 4.63 5.73 11.00
C LEU A 69 4.43 7.12 11.61
N PRO A 70 3.99 7.21 12.86
CA PRO A 70 4.01 8.46 13.61
C PRO A 70 5.41 9.09 13.60
N GLU A 71 5.46 10.43 13.59
CA GLU A 71 6.72 11.16 13.72
C GLU A 71 7.45 10.75 15.00
N GLY A 72 8.78 10.61 14.91
CA GLY A 72 9.62 10.21 16.05
C GLY A 72 9.58 8.70 16.36
N THR A 73 8.83 7.87 15.62
CA THR A 73 8.86 6.43 15.83
C THR A 73 10.28 5.89 15.69
N ALA A 74 10.80 5.28 16.76
CA ALA A 74 12.10 4.62 16.75
C ALA A 74 11.99 3.29 15.98
N VAL A 75 12.84 3.13 14.98
CA VAL A 75 13.00 1.88 14.24
C VAL A 75 14.30 1.23 14.71
N PRO A 76 14.31 -0.06 15.08
CA PRO A 76 15.53 -0.72 15.54
C PRO A 76 16.62 -0.71 14.46
N ASP A 77 17.87 -0.37 14.87
CA ASP A 77 19.03 -0.37 13.98
C ASP A 77 19.53 -1.78 13.69
N ASP A 78 19.45 -2.68 14.69
CA ASP A 78 19.79 -4.08 14.53
C ASP A 78 18.84 -4.79 13.57
N ASP A 79 19.39 -5.55 12.63
CA ASP A 79 18.64 -6.17 11.55
C ASP A 79 17.62 -7.21 12.05
N ALA A 80 18.00 -8.05 12.99
CA ALA A 80 17.12 -9.08 13.55
C ALA A 80 16.00 -8.45 14.41
N ALA A 81 16.35 -7.46 15.23
CA ALA A 81 15.40 -6.72 16.04
C ALA A 81 14.42 -5.93 15.16
N ARG A 82 14.89 -5.31 14.07
CA ARG A 82 14.04 -4.58 13.13
C ARG A 82 13.05 -5.50 12.42
N ARG A 83 13.48 -6.68 11.99
CA ARG A 83 12.58 -7.68 11.36
C ARG A 83 11.49 -8.15 12.32
N LEU A 84 11.86 -8.45 13.56
CA LEU A 84 10.91 -8.86 14.58
C LEU A 84 9.91 -7.74 14.90
N TRP A 85 10.40 -6.51 15.05
CA TRP A 85 9.56 -5.34 15.28
C TRP A 85 8.60 -5.10 14.10
N MET A 86 9.10 -5.16 12.86
CA MET A 86 8.31 -5.02 11.65
C MET A 86 7.18 -6.07 11.54
N ALA A 87 7.43 -7.31 11.95
CA ALA A 87 6.44 -8.38 11.93
C ALA A 87 5.22 -8.10 12.83
N GLY A 88 5.36 -7.24 13.84
CA GLY A 88 4.28 -6.82 14.71
C GLY A 88 3.50 -5.58 14.25
N ILE A 89 3.90 -4.93 13.16
CA ILE A 89 3.25 -3.69 12.68
C ILE A 89 2.18 -4.03 11.66
N PRO A 90 0.93 -3.56 11.82
CA PRO A 90 -0.08 -3.67 10.78
C PRO A 90 0.16 -2.66 9.65
N GLY A 91 -0.27 -3.00 8.44
CA GLY A 91 -0.30 -2.06 7.31
C GLY A 91 1.07 -1.75 6.70
N VAL A 92 2.05 -2.64 6.83
CA VAL A 92 3.31 -2.56 6.08
C VAL A 92 3.03 -2.79 4.60
N LEU A 93 3.70 -2.03 3.74
CA LEU A 93 3.71 -2.24 2.30
C LEU A 93 5.03 -2.90 1.90
N GLU A 94 4.95 -4.06 1.24
CA GLU A 94 6.08 -4.72 0.62
C GLU A 94 6.06 -4.45 -0.88
N LEU A 95 7.12 -3.84 -1.42
CA LEU A 95 7.32 -3.70 -2.86
C LEU A 95 8.31 -4.76 -3.32
N THR A 96 7.92 -5.55 -4.32
CA THR A 96 8.78 -6.55 -4.95
C THR A 96 9.16 -6.08 -6.35
N HIS A 97 10.44 -5.86 -6.58
CA HIS A 97 11.00 -5.55 -7.90
C HIS A 97 11.69 -6.77 -8.49
N ASN A 98 11.18 -7.29 -9.58
CA ASN A 98 11.84 -8.34 -10.36
C ASN A 98 12.83 -7.70 -11.32
N HIS A 99 14.13 -8.03 -11.20
CA HIS A 99 15.21 -7.37 -11.95
C HIS A 99 14.99 -7.49 -13.46
N GLY A 100 15.15 -6.39 -14.18
CA GLY A 100 14.97 -6.31 -15.63
C GLY A 100 13.60 -5.81 -16.06
N THR A 101 12.61 -5.76 -15.17
CA THR A 101 11.29 -5.21 -15.53
C THR A 101 11.34 -3.73 -15.85
N GLU A 102 12.26 -2.98 -15.23
CA GLU A 102 12.48 -1.55 -15.45
C GLU A 102 12.83 -1.19 -16.90
N THR A 103 13.38 -2.16 -17.63
CA THR A 103 13.77 -1.97 -19.04
C THR A 103 12.69 -2.40 -20.05
N GLN A 104 11.59 -2.97 -19.59
CA GLN A 104 10.50 -3.42 -20.46
C GLN A 104 9.62 -2.23 -20.87
N ASP A 105 9.11 -2.27 -22.10
CA ASP A 105 8.18 -1.25 -22.58
C ASP A 105 6.77 -1.44 -21.99
N GLY A 106 6.06 -0.32 -21.78
CA GLY A 106 4.68 -0.31 -21.34
C GLY A 106 4.47 -0.78 -19.90
N ALA A 107 3.25 -1.15 -19.59
CA ALA A 107 2.87 -1.72 -18.28
C ALA A 107 3.33 -3.18 -18.20
N VAL A 108 3.97 -3.54 -17.08
CA VAL A 108 4.44 -4.92 -16.83
C VAL A 108 3.45 -5.70 -16.00
N TYR A 109 2.76 -5.02 -15.07
CA TYR A 109 1.83 -5.65 -14.15
C TYR A 109 0.40 -5.18 -14.38
N HIS A 110 -0.55 -6.07 -14.12
CA HIS A 110 -1.98 -5.78 -14.17
C HIS A 110 -2.43 -5.21 -12.83
N ASP A 111 -3.14 -4.08 -12.85
CA ASP A 111 -3.60 -3.41 -11.63
C ASP A 111 -4.82 -4.07 -10.96
N GLY A 112 -5.48 -5.00 -11.66
CA GLY A 112 -6.63 -5.75 -11.15
C GLY A 112 -7.99 -5.08 -11.37
N ASN A 113 -8.04 -3.87 -11.89
CA ASN A 113 -9.30 -3.10 -12.04
C ASN A 113 -9.94 -3.18 -13.43
N SER A 114 -9.28 -3.84 -14.37
CA SER A 114 -9.84 -4.24 -15.67
C SER A 114 -9.96 -5.76 -15.76
N ASP A 115 -10.66 -6.27 -16.77
CA ASP A 115 -10.83 -7.73 -16.93
C ASP A 115 -9.51 -8.41 -17.34
N PRO A 116 -9.18 -9.55 -16.72
CA PRO A 116 -9.87 -10.22 -15.61
C PRO A 116 -9.63 -9.50 -14.28
N ARG A 117 -10.72 -9.13 -13.59
CA ARG A 117 -10.64 -8.38 -12.32
C ARG A 117 -10.07 -9.22 -11.19
N GLY A 118 -9.27 -8.58 -10.33
CA GLY A 118 -8.65 -9.22 -9.18
C GLY A 118 -8.43 -8.23 -8.04
N PHE A 119 -7.17 -7.89 -7.76
CA PHE A 119 -6.81 -6.86 -6.78
C PHE A 119 -7.47 -5.52 -7.12
N GLY A 120 -7.92 -4.77 -6.12
CA GLY A 120 -8.59 -3.48 -6.33
C GLY A 120 -7.68 -2.29 -6.06
N HIS A 121 -7.38 -2.08 -4.79
CA HIS A 121 -6.58 -0.93 -4.33
C HIS A 121 -6.07 -1.14 -2.91
N ILE A 122 -5.14 -0.29 -2.50
CA ILE A 122 -4.83 -0.03 -1.09
C ILE A 122 -5.48 1.29 -0.69
N CYS A 123 -5.74 1.46 0.62
CA CYS A 123 -6.34 2.68 1.13
C CYS A 123 -5.45 3.34 2.17
N ILE A 124 -5.34 4.68 2.10
CA ILE A 124 -4.65 5.52 3.06
C ILE A 124 -5.64 6.54 3.63
N SER A 125 -5.81 6.54 4.94
CA SER A 125 -6.58 7.58 5.62
C SER A 125 -5.72 8.82 5.83
N VAL A 126 -6.27 9.98 5.50
CA VAL A 126 -5.61 11.27 5.64
C VAL A 126 -6.42 12.18 6.58
N PRO A 127 -5.77 13.07 7.36
CA PRO A 127 -6.49 13.98 8.26
C PRO A 127 -7.41 14.97 7.53
N ASP A 128 -6.99 15.42 6.34
CA ASP A 128 -7.73 16.37 5.50
C ASP A 128 -7.57 15.95 4.03
N ILE A 129 -8.66 15.46 3.45
CA ILE A 129 -8.65 14.97 2.06
C ILE A 129 -8.47 16.10 1.04
N HIS A 130 -8.94 17.32 1.33
CA HIS A 130 -8.76 18.47 0.42
C HIS A 130 -7.30 18.91 0.40
N ALA A 131 -6.64 18.96 1.56
CA ALA A 131 -5.22 19.25 1.65
C ALA A 131 -4.37 18.17 0.97
N ALA A 132 -4.73 16.89 1.15
CA ALA A 132 -4.06 15.79 0.48
C ALA A 132 -4.19 15.89 -1.05
N CYS A 133 -5.39 16.14 -1.57
CA CYS A 133 -5.62 16.31 -3.01
C CYS A 133 -4.86 17.53 -3.58
N ALA A 134 -4.86 18.66 -2.88
CA ALA A 134 -4.09 19.85 -3.29
C ALA A 134 -2.58 19.55 -3.38
N ARG A 135 -2.05 18.75 -2.42
CA ARG A 135 -0.66 18.26 -2.49
C ARG A 135 -0.43 17.39 -3.71
N PHE A 136 -1.30 16.42 -3.99
CA PHE A 136 -1.17 15.53 -5.15
C PHE A 136 -1.23 16.31 -6.47
N ASP A 137 -2.10 17.31 -6.55
CA ASP A 137 -2.17 18.20 -7.72
C ASP A 137 -0.87 18.97 -7.91
N SER A 138 -0.29 19.52 -6.84
CA SER A 138 0.99 20.25 -6.88
C SER A 138 2.17 19.38 -7.32
N LEU A 139 2.09 18.07 -7.08
CA LEU A 139 3.10 17.08 -7.45
C LEU A 139 2.81 16.39 -8.79
N GLY A 140 1.72 16.75 -9.45
CA GLY A 140 1.34 16.17 -10.75
C GLY A 140 0.97 14.68 -10.66
N VAL A 141 0.45 14.22 -9.51
CA VAL A 141 0.05 12.82 -9.33
C VAL A 141 -1.19 12.50 -10.18
N PRO A 142 -1.19 11.43 -10.97
CA PRO A 142 -2.34 11.06 -11.77
C PRO A 142 -3.47 10.51 -10.92
N TYR A 143 -4.70 10.91 -11.24
CA TYR A 143 -5.92 10.41 -10.61
C TYR A 143 -6.60 9.33 -11.44
N GLN A 144 -7.20 8.38 -10.76
CA GLN A 144 -8.26 7.54 -11.31
C GLN A 144 -9.63 8.16 -11.06
N LYS A 145 -9.82 8.81 -9.90
CA LYS A 145 -11.05 9.48 -9.52
C LYS A 145 -10.73 10.67 -8.62
N ARG A 146 -11.21 11.86 -8.99
CA ARG A 146 -11.13 13.05 -8.14
C ARG A 146 -12.30 13.12 -7.16
N LEU A 147 -12.19 13.99 -6.14
CA LEU A 147 -13.26 14.18 -5.15
C LEU A 147 -14.59 14.59 -5.80
N GLU A 148 -14.53 15.46 -6.79
CA GLU A 148 -15.69 16.00 -7.50
C GLU A 148 -16.30 15.02 -8.51
N ASP A 149 -15.66 13.90 -8.79
CA ASP A 149 -16.17 12.90 -9.72
C ASP A 149 -17.23 12.00 -9.07
N GLY A 150 -18.29 11.72 -9.80
CA GLY A 150 -19.32 10.78 -9.39
C GLY A 150 -20.08 11.19 -8.12
N ARG A 151 -20.60 10.21 -7.39
CA ARG A 151 -21.47 10.42 -6.22
C ARG A 151 -20.73 10.39 -4.88
N MET A 152 -19.61 9.65 -4.79
CA MET A 152 -18.82 9.50 -3.56
C MET A 152 -17.82 10.63 -3.45
N LYS A 153 -18.22 11.76 -2.84
CA LYS A 153 -17.43 12.98 -2.73
C LYS A 153 -16.42 13.00 -1.56
N HIS A 154 -16.39 11.93 -0.78
CA HIS A 154 -15.55 11.78 0.41
C HIS A 154 -14.32 10.91 0.19
N LEU A 155 -14.11 10.43 -1.02
CA LEU A 155 -12.94 9.64 -1.40
C LEU A 155 -12.43 10.00 -2.79
N ALA A 156 -11.12 9.87 -2.97
CA ALA A 156 -10.44 9.99 -4.24
C ALA A 156 -9.57 8.75 -4.49
N PHE A 157 -9.24 8.50 -5.75
CA PHE A 157 -8.26 7.48 -6.13
C PHE A 157 -7.16 8.13 -6.95
N ILE A 158 -5.94 8.00 -6.49
CA ILE A 158 -4.73 8.32 -7.26
C ILE A 158 -4.11 7.03 -7.81
N LYS A 159 -3.18 7.17 -8.75
CA LYS A 159 -2.43 6.05 -9.32
C LYS A 159 -0.97 6.13 -8.91
N ASP A 160 -0.42 4.99 -8.53
CA ASP A 160 1.02 4.84 -8.36
C ASP A 160 1.74 4.71 -9.73
N PRO A 161 3.08 4.63 -9.77
CA PRO A 161 3.83 4.52 -11.02
C PRO A 161 3.51 3.29 -11.89
N ASP A 162 2.98 2.22 -11.31
CA ASP A 162 2.56 1.00 -12.00
C ASP A 162 1.07 1.00 -12.38
N GLY A 163 0.33 2.04 -11.97
CA GLY A 163 -1.09 2.19 -12.22
C GLY A 163 -1.99 1.57 -11.14
N TYR A 164 -1.43 1.03 -10.04
CA TYR A 164 -2.23 0.58 -8.91
C TYR A 164 -2.98 1.76 -8.29
N TRP A 165 -4.22 1.49 -7.91
CA TRP A 165 -5.06 2.52 -7.29
C TRP A 165 -4.73 2.64 -5.80
N VAL A 166 -4.65 3.88 -5.33
CA VAL A 166 -4.54 4.24 -3.92
C VAL A 166 -5.72 5.14 -3.56
N GLU A 167 -6.60 4.63 -2.70
CA GLU A 167 -7.72 5.36 -2.14
C GLU A 167 -7.25 6.32 -1.05
#